data_cf3c25c637a55d11a929bf5dfb0823a4
#
_entry.id   cf3c25c637a55d11a929bf5dfb0823a4
#
_cell.length_a   1.000
_cell.length_b   1.000
_cell.length_c   1.000
_cell.angle_alpha   90.00
_cell.angle_beta   90.00
_cell.angle_gamma   90.00
#
_symmetry.space_group_name_H-M   'P 1'
#
loop_
_entity.id
_entity.type
_entity.pdbx_description
1 polymer ?
#
loop_
_entity_poly.entity_id
_entity_poly.type
_entity_poly.pdbx_seq_one_letter_code
_entity_poly.pdbx_strand_id
1 'polypeptide(L)'
;VDRSRGLGDVYKRQKFFYDARGSELFEQITRLEEYYPTRTEVGILKEHGPALGRMIGRDAVIVEFGAGNLEKIRLLLDVLEAPQGFIPIDISGDHLAEAAADLAKDYPALRIEPVAGDYTKPLALPEWAMADGAKRVGFFPGSTIGNFHPEEAEDFLRTAKAILGGGAMVLGVDLDKDPAVLNLAYDDPAGVTAAFNLNMLSNLNGLVGADFDLASWQHRAFYDTEKRRIEMHLVSLAAQTVSIGGRSIAFAEGETIHSECSYKYTPDGIRRLAAAAGWSLRH
;
A
#
# COMPACT_ATOMS: atom_id res chain seq x y z
N VAL A 1 18.71 -2.62 -19.51
CA VAL A 1 17.41 -2.90 -20.16
C VAL A 1 16.47 -3.39 -19.08
N ASP A 2 15.33 -2.76 -18.93
CA ASP A 2 14.31 -3.18 -17.94
C ASP A 2 13.48 -4.34 -18.50
N ARG A 3 13.57 -5.52 -17.90
CA ARG A 3 12.76 -6.70 -18.25
C ARG A 3 11.49 -6.84 -17.39
N SER A 4 11.18 -5.86 -16.58
CA SER A 4 10.02 -5.88 -15.70
C SER A 4 8.70 -6.13 -16.45
N ARG A 5 8.61 -5.80 -17.74
CA ARG A 5 7.45 -6.06 -18.60
C ARG A 5 7.09 -7.54 -18.77
N GLY A 6 8.01 -8.48 -18.47
CA GLY A 6 7.77 -9.93 -18.51
C GLY A 6 7.30 -10.55 -17.20
N LEU A 7 7.39 -9.83 -16.08
CA LEU A 7 7.07 -10.31 -14.73
C LEU A 7 5.70 -9.82 -14.22
N GLY A 8 4.92 -9.16 -15.06
CA GLY A 8 3.62 -8.55 -14.70
C GLY A 8 3.75 -7.10 -14.22
N ASP A 9 2.62 -6.45 -13.99
CA ASP A 9 2.57 -5.06 -13.56
C ASP A 9 3.18 -4.88 -12.15
N VAL A 10 3.78 -3.73 -11.86
CA VAL A 10 4.45 -3.43 -10.57
C VAL A 10 3.52 -3.71 -9.37
N TYR A 11 2.24 -3.39 -9.48
CA TYR A 11 1.21 -3.69 -8.50
C TYR A 11 1.11 -5.19 -8.20
N LYS A 12 1.17 -6.07 -9.22
CA LYS A 12 1.12 -7.53 -9.03
C LYS A 12 2.36 -8.10 -8.36
N ARG A 13 3.44 -7.30 -8.26
CA ARG A 13 4.70 -7.68 -7.60
C ARG A 13 4.69 -7.36 -6.13
N GLN A 14 3.95 -6.35 -5.67
CA GLN A 14 3.88 -5.97 -4.26
C GLN A 14 3.52 -7.12 -3.33
N LYS A 15 2.62 -8.01 -3.73
CA LYS A 15 2.28 -9.22 -2.97
C LYS A 15 3.49 -10.12 -2.67
N PHE A 16 4.58 -10.01 -3.43
CA PHE A 16 5.79 -10.81 -3.20
C PHE A 16 6.74 -10.19 -2.19
N PHE A 17 6.50 -8.95 -1.75
CA PHE A 17 7.24 -8.32 -0.67
C PHE A 17 6.80 -8.76 0.72
N TYR A 18 5.51 -9.10 0.88
CA TYR A 18 4.86 -9.27 2.18
C TYR A 18 4.66 -10.74 2.56
N ASP A 19 5.75 -11.52 2.55
CA ASP A 19 5.81 -12.72 3.38
C ASP A 19 6.10 -12.35 4.85
N ALA A 20 6.20 -13.32 5.74
CA ALA A 20 6.47 -13.05 7.16
C ALA A 20 7.73 -12.21 7.36
N ARG A 21 8.82 -12.52 6.63
CA ARG A 21 10.08 -11.77 6.72
C ARG A 21 9.96 -10.36 6.13
N GLY A 22 9.29 -10.23 5.00
CA GLY A 22 9.06 -8.93 4.36
C GLY A 22 8.21 -8.02 5.24
N SER A 23 7.20 -8.54 5.91
CA SER A 23 6.38 -7.79 6.87
C SER A 23 7.19 -7.28 8.06
N GLU A 24 8.08 -8.11 8.63
CA GLU A 24 9.01 -7.69 9.67
C GLU A 24 9.98 -6.59 9.19
N LEU A 25 10.51 -6.72 7.98
CA LEU A 25 11.41 -5.72 7.39
C LEU A 25 10.67 -4.41 7.13
N PHE A 26 9.44 -4.47 6.63
CA PHE A 26 8.63 -3.27 6.45
C PHE A 26 8.33 -2.58 7.78
N GLU A 27 8.03 -3.33 8.84
CA GLU A 27 7.88 -2.76 10.17
C GLU A 27 9.16 -2.07 10.67
N GLN A 28 10.34 -2.63 10.38
CA GLN A 28 11.62 -1.97 10.67
C GLN A 28 11.77 -0.68 9.84
N ILE A 29 11.43 -0.70 8.54
CA ILE A 29 11.45 0.50 7.68
C ILE A 29 10.59 1.61 8.30
N THR A 30 9.38 1.31 8.78
CA THR A 30 8.49 2.34 9.36
C THR A 30 9.05 3.03 10.60
N ARG A 31 10.08 2.46 11.24
CA ARG A 31 10.76 2.99 12.42
C ARG A 31 12.04 3.77 12.09
N LEU A 32 12.53 3.71 10.84
CA LEU A 32 13.72 4.46 10.41
C LEU A 32 13.46 5.97 10.46
N GLU A 33 14.49 6.73 10.87
CA GLU A 33 14.42 8.18 10.87
C GLU A 33 14.23 8.74 9.46
N GLU A 34 14.84 8.12 8.48
CA GLU A 34 14.76 8.48 7.06
C GLU A 34 13.38 8.23 6.48
N TYR A 35 12.67 7.19 6.94
CA TYR A 35 11.34 6.84 6.43
C TYR A 35 10.25 7.65 7.13
N TYR A 36 10.10 8.90 6.74
CA TYR A 36 9.15 9.86 7.31
C TYR A 36 7.65 9.54 7.06
N PRO A 37 7.22 8.80 5.99
CA PRO A 37 5.80 8.71 5.63
C PRO A 37 4.90 8.21 6.77
N THR A 38 5.29 7.12 7.44
CA THR A 38 4.48 6.55 8.53
C THR A 38 4.32 7.52 9.70
N ARG A 39 5.43 8.09 10.22
CA ARG A 39 5.34 9.00 11.37
C ARG A 39 4.62 10.29 11.04
N THR A 40 4.75 10.80 9.80
CA THR A 40 4.05 11.99 9.35
C THR A 40 2.55 11.74 9.27
N GLU A 41 2.11 10.63 8.67
CA GLU A 41 0.70 10.27 8.58
C GLU A 41 0.08 10.04 9.97
N VAL A 42 0.78 9.33 10.86
CA VAL A 42 0.36 9.16 12.26
C VAL A 42 0.24 10.53 12.96
N GLY A 43 1.18 11.45 12.73
CA GLY A 43 1.12 12.81 13.25
C GLY A 43 -0.12 13.57 12.74
N ILE A 44 -0.40 13.50 11.44
CA ILE A 44 -1.58 14.11 10.81
C ILE A 44 -2.88 13.53 11.40
N LEU A 45 -2.97 12.20 11.51
CA LEU A 45 -4.15 11.54 12.07
C LEU A 45 -4.37 11.92 13.55
N LYS A 46 -3.32 12.05 14.35
CA LYS A 46 -3.42 12.51 15.74
C LYS A 46 -3.85 13.96 15.86
N GLU A 47 -3.29 14.86 15.04
CA GLU A 47 -3.55 16.29 15.10
C GLU A 47 -4.92 16.64 14.51
N HIS A 48 -5.24 16.08 13.35
CA HIS A 48 -6.45 16.42 12.59
C HIS A 48 -7.57 15.40 12.71
N GLY A 49 -7.33 14.25 13.37
CA GLY A 49 -8.32 13.19 13.58
C GLY A 49 -9.65 13.70 14.15
N PRO A 50 -9.68 14.55 15.20
CA PRO A 50 -10.94 15.06 15.72
C PRO A 50 -11.76 15.88 14.71
N ALA A 51 -11.09 16.63 13.81
CA ALA A 51 -11.77 17.33 12.73
C ALA A 51 -12.30 16.35 11.69
N LEU A 52 -11.51 15.36 11.33
CA LEU A 52 -11.89 14.29 10.41
C LEU A 52 -13.09 13.48 10.95
N GLY A 53 -13.07 13.12 12.24
CA GLY A 53 -14.20 12.43 12.90
C GLY A 53 -15.51 13.23 12.82
N ARG A 54 -15.46 14.56 13.04
CA ARG A 54 -16.61 15.44 12.86
C ARG A 54 -17.12 15.49 11.41
N MET A 55 -16.22 15.46 10.43
CA MET A 55 -16.57 15.45 9.00
C MET A 55 -17.20 14.12 8.58
N ILE A 56 -16.66 13.03 9.07
CA ILE A 56 -17.20 11.69 8.88
C ILE A 56 -18.57 11.62 9.59
N GLY A 57 -18.67 12.13 10.82
CA GLY A 57 -19.92 12.17 11.62
C GLY A 57 -20.35 10.79 12.10
N ARG A 58 -21.59 10.75 12.65
CA ARG A 58 -22.15 9.56 13.29
C ARG A 58 -22.49 8.44 12.31
N ASP A 59 -22.56 7.24 12.86
CA ASP A 59 -23.12 6.03 12.24
C ASP A 59 -22.42 5.63 10.93
N ALA A 60 -21.11 5.92 10.80
CA ALA A 60 -20.35 5.55 9.63
C ALA A 60 -19.94 4.07 9.65
N VAL A 61 -19.93 3.44 8.50
CA VAL A 61 -19.26 2.17 8.23
C VAL A 61 -17.91 2.49 7.60
N ILE A 62 -16.83 2.13 8.27
CA ILE A 62 -15.47 2.34 7.74
C ILE A 62 -15.02 1.12 6.95
N VAL A 63 -14.49 1.35 5.75
CA VAL A 63 -13.95 0.30 4.87
C VAL A 63 -12.49 0.61 4.60
N GLU A 64 -11.57 -0.17 5.15
CA GLU A 64 -10.13 0.02 4.90
C GLU A 64 -9.66 -0.89 3.77
N PHE A 65 -9.01 -0.28 2.77
CA PHE A 65 -8.45 -0.99 1.63
C PHE A 65 -6.96 -1.28 1.87
N GLY A 66 -6.55 -2.57 1.85
CA GLY A 66 -5.19 -2.97 2.17
C GLY A 66 -4.88 -2.75 3.66
N ALA A 67 -5.67 -3.37 4.51
CA ALA A 67 -5.73 -3.06 5.95
C ALA A 67 -4.45 -3.40 6.73
N GLY A 68 -3.65 -4.37 6.28
CA GLY A 68 -2.39 -4.73 6.91
C GLY A 68 -2.52 -5.07 8.41
N ASN A 69 -1.72 -4.41 9.26
CA ASN A 69 -1.67 -4.65 10.70
C ASN A 69 -2.71 -3.89 11.55
N LEU A 70 -3.60 -3.13 10.95
CA LEU A 70 -4.68 -2.38 11.60
C LEU A 70 -4.23 -1.36 12.69
N GLU A 71 -2.99 -0.86 12.63
CA GLU A 71 -2.51 0.13 13.62
C GLU A 71 -3.07 1.52 13.35
N LYS A 72 -3.08 1.95 12.09
CA LYS A 72 -3.50 3.32 11.72
C LYS A 72 -5.00 3.53 11.89
N ILE A 73 -5.80 2.50 11.65
CA ILE A 73 -7.25 2.59 11.80
C ILE A 73 -7.67 2.92 13.23
N ARG A 74 -6.90 2.48 14.24
CA ARG A 74 -7.17 2.81 15.65
C ARG A 74 -7.25 4.31 15.87
N LEU A 75 -6.34 5.08 15.26
CA LEU A 75 -6.32 6.54 15.35
C LEU A 75 -7.58 7.19 14.76
N LEU A 76 -8.18 6.56 13.76
CA LEU A 76 -9.44 7.02 13.19
C LEU A 76 -10.63 6.57 14.04
N LEU A 77 -10.68 5.31 14.45
CA LEU A 77 -11.78 4.76 15.26
C LEU A 77 -11.95 5.50 16.59
N ASP A 78 -10.85 5.90 17.23
CA ASP A 78 -10.84 6.62 18.52
C ASP A 78 -11.51 8.00 18.47
N VAL A 79 -11.63 8.60 17.27
CA VAL A 79 -12.22 9.92 17.07
C VAL A 79 -13.59 9.90 16.41
N LEU A 80 -14.08 8.72 16.02
CA LEU A 80 -15.40 8.56 15.41
C LEU A 80 -16.53 8.55 16.45
N GLU A 81 -17.62 9.14 16.10
CA GLU A 81 -18.83 9.14 16.92
C GLU A 81 -19.77 8.00 16.54
N ALA A 82 -19.87 6.98 17.43
CA ALA A 82 -20.73 5.81 17.27
C ALA A 82 -20.64 5.14 15.88
N PRO A 83 -19.47 4.71 15.40
CA PRO A 83 -19.36 4.02 14.13
C PRO A 83 -20.19 2.74 14.13
N GLN A 84 -20.91 2.46 13.03
CA GLN A 84 -21.74 1.25 12.90
C GLN A 84 -20.89 -0.02 12.73
N GLY A 85 -19.71 0.09 12.11
CA GLY A 85 -18.84 -1.03 11.94
C GLY A 85 -17.57 -0.69 11.15
N PHE A 86 -16.69 -1.67 11.10
CA PHE A 86 -15.42 -1.62 10.40
C PHE A 86 -15.24 -2.87 9.52
N ILE A 87 -14.86 -2.66 8.29
CA ILE A 87 -14.62 -3.71 7.29
C ILE A 87 -13.20 -3.55 6.76
N PRO A 88 -12.22 -4.23 7.33
CA PRO A 88 -10.89 -4.31 6.75
C PRO A 88 -10.91 -5.24 5.53
N ILE A 89 -10.26 -4.82 4.44
CA ILE A 89 -10.11 -5.61 3.20
C ILE A 89 -8.63 -5.83 2.97
N ASP A 90 -8.22 -7.08 2.82
CA ASP A 90 -6.86 -7.45 2.42
C ASP A 90 -6.86 -8.78 1.65
N ILE A 91 -5.81 -8.99 0.86
CA ILE A 91 -5.62 -10.26 0.12
C ILE A 91 -5.18 -11.40 1.05
N SER A 92 -4.55 -11.09 2.19
CA SER A 92 -4.00 -12.03 3.17
C SER A 92 -5.05 -12.38 4.22
N GLY A 93 -6.05 -13.20 3.86
CA GLY A 93 -7.23 -13.47 4.68
C GLY A 93 -6.94 -13.97 6.11
N ASP A 94 -5.98 -14.87 6.30
CA ASP A 94 -5.67 -15.44 7.63
C ASP A 94 -5.08 -14.36 8.55
N HIS A 95 -4.09 -13.60 8.10
CA HIS A 95 -3.51 -12.48 8.86
C HIS A 95 -4.54 -11.40 9.14
N LEU A 96 -5.40 -11.10 8.19
CA LEU A 96 -6.47 -10.13 8.36
C LEU A 96 -7.45 -10.56 9.46
N ALA A 97 -7.82 -11.85 9.48
CA ALA A 97 -8.73 -12.38 10.49
C ALA A 97 -8.13 -12.32 11.91
N GLU A 98 -6.84 -12.63 12.07
CA GLU A 98 -6.12 -12.51 13.33
C GLU A 98 -6.06 -11.03 13.79
N ALA A 99 -5.66 -10.12 12.93
CA ALA A 99 -5.59 -8.69 13.24
C ALA A 99 -6.97 -8.11 13.60
N ALA A 100 -8.02 -8.51 12.88
CA ALA A 100 -9.39 -8.12 13.18
C ALA A 100 -9.89 -8.66 14.52
N ALA A 101 -9.53 -9.90 14.89
CA ALA A 101 -9.86 -10.49 16.19
C ALA A 101 -9.14 -9.77 17.34
N ASP A 102 -7.90 -9.33 17.14
CA ASP A 102 -7.17 -8.53 18.12
C ASP A 102 -7.78 -7.13 18.25
N LEU A 103 -8.12 -6.48 17.14
CA LEU A 103 -8.78 -5.18 17.17
C LEU A 103 -10.14 -5.24 17.91
N ALA A 104 -10.90 -6.31 17.73
CA ALA A 104 -12.20 -6.49 18.38
C ALA A 104 -12.11 -6.53 19.92
N LYS A 105 -10.98 -6.90 20.48
CA LYS A 105 -10.76 -6.89 21.95
C LYS A 105 -10.76 -5.45 22.49
N ASP A 106 -10.21 -4.51 21.72
CA ASP A 106 -10.13 -3.10 22.11
C ASP A 106 -11.42 -2.33 21.78
N TYR A 107 -12.18 -2.82 20.80
CA TYR A 107 -13.45 -2.20 20.36
C TYR A 107 -14.63 -3.18 20.43
N PRO A 108 -14.99 -3.68 21.65
CA PRO A 108 -15.99 -4.76 21.81
C PRO A 108 -17.41 -4.38 21.38
N ALA A 109 -17.72 -3.09 21.27
CA ALA A 109 -19.03 -2.59 20.80
C ALA A 109 -19.06 -2.37 19.27
N LEU A 110 -17.90 -2.42 18.60
CA LEU A 110 -17.82 -2.19 17.16
C LEU A 110 -18.00 -3.51 16.41
N ARG A 111 -18.89 -3.52 15.43
CA ARG A 111 -18.97 -4.64 14.49
C ARG A 111 -17.76 -4.63 13.57
N ILE A 112 -16.92 -5.66 13.65
CA ILE A 112 -15.73 -5.82 12.78
C ILE A 112 -15.95 -7.07 11.94
N GLU A 113 -15.89 -6.92 10.61
CA GLU A 113 -16.10 -8.04 9.68
C GLU A 113 -15.05 -7.97 8.56
N PRO A 114 -13.96 -8.77 8.68
CA PRO A 114 -12.89 -8.77 7.67
C PRO A 114 -13.36 -9.41 6.35
N VAL A 115 -12.91 -8.84 5.24
CA VAL A 115 -13.19 -9.33 3.89
C VAL A 115 -11.89 -9.65 3.19
N ALA A 116 -11.63 -10.94 2.95
CA ALA A 116 -10.48 -11.37 2.16
C ALA A 116 -10.76 -11.14 0.67
N GLY A 117 -9.92 -10.34 0.00
CA GLY A 117 -10.10 -10.05 -1.41
C GLY A 117 -9.14 -9.04 -2.00
N ASP A 118 -9.10 -9.01 -3.31
CA ASP A 118 -8.34 -8.04 -4.09
C ASP A 118 -9.19 -6.77 -4.28
N TYR A 119 -8.89 -5.74 -3.48
CA TYR A 119 -9.63 -4.47 -3.46
C TYR A 119 -9.48 -3.63 -4.74
N THR A 120 -8.62 -4.05 -5.66
CA THR A 120 -8.54 -3.43 -7.00
C THR A 120 -9.58 -3.96 -7.96
N LYS A 121 -10.35 -4.95 -7.54
CA LYS A 121 -11.42 -5.58 -8.30
C LYS A 121 -12.78 -5.33 -7.67
N PRO A 122 -13.87 -5.48 -8.43
CA PRO A 122 -15.20 -5.46 -7.85
C PRO A 122 -15.31 -6.48 -6.70
N LEU A 123 -15.76 -6.01 -5.55
CA LEU A 123 -15.90 -6.78 -4.33
C LEU A 123 -17.19 -6.38 -3.64
N ALA A 124 -17.93 -7.37 -3.13
CA ALA A 124 -19.14 -7.12 -2.36
C ALA A 124 -18.81 -6.93 -0.89
N LEU A 125 -19.34 -5.89 -0.30
CA LEU A 125 -19.34 -5.70 1.15
C LEU A 125 -20.45 -6.56 1.80
N PRO A 126 -20.32 -6.87 3.10
CA PRO A 126 -21.38 -7.53 3.87
C PRO A 126 -22.73 -6.80 3.75
N GLU A 127 -23.83 -7.54 3.70
CA GLU A 127 -25.19 -7.00 3.47
C GLU A 127 -25.56 -5.87 4.45
N TRP A 128 -25.17 -6.00 5.73
CA TRP A 128 -25.48 -4.97 6.73
C TRP A 128 -24.84 -3.62 6.42
N ALA A 129 -23.68 -3.62 5.76
CA ALA A 129 -22.98 -2.40 5.34
C ALA A 129 -23.62 -1.79 4.08
N MET A 130 -24.43 -2.56 3.37
CA MET A 130 -25.10 -2.12 2.14
C MET A 130 -26.53 -1.68 2.37
N ALA A 131 -27.00 -1.66 3.62
CA ALA A 131 -28.36 -1.19 3.96
C ALA A 131 -28.59 0.24 3.45
N ASP A 132 -29.85 0.52 3.12
CA ASP A 132 -30.27 1.85 2.66
C ASP A 132 -29.92 2.91 3.70
N GLY A 133 -29.29 4.00 3.25
CA GLY A 133 -28.85 5.08 4.12
C GLY A 133 -27.52 4.83 4.86
N ALA A 134 -26.90 3.66 4.75
CA ALA A 134 -25.60 3.39 5.35
C ALA A 134 -24.53 4.35 4.80
N LYS A 135 -23.85 5.04 5.70
CA LYS A 135 -22.81 6.00 5.40
C LYS A 135 -21.46 5.29 5.33
N ARG A 136 -21.03 4.91 4.14
CA ARG A 136 -19.75 4.22 3.94
C ARG A 136 -18.62 5.22 3.71
N VAL A 137 -17.51 5.01 4.43
CA VAL A 137 -16.30 5.82 4.32
C VAL A 137 -15.12 4.89 4.11
N GLY A 138 -14.49 5.02 2.95
CA GLY A 138 -13.24 4.33 2.66
C GLY A 138 -12.07 4.96 3.44
N PHE A 139 -11.14 4.14 3.88
CA PHE A 139 -9.88 4.55 4.46
C PHE A 139 -8.74 3.87 3.68
N PHE A 140 -7.87 4.66 3.08
CA PHE A 140 -6.74 4.16 2.29
C PHE A 140 -5.47 4.96 2.63
N PRO A 141 -4.82 4.60 3.75
CA PRO A 141 -3.65 5.31 4.26
C PRO A 141 -2.35 4.82 3.63
N GLY A 142 -1.23 5.38 4.12
CA GLY A 142 0.13 4.89 3.81
C GLY A 142 0.69 5.33 2.48
N SER A 143 -0.01 6.21 1.77
CA SER A 143 0.35 6.55 0.38
C SER A 143 0.40 5.33 -0.55
N THR A 144 -0.33 4.27 -0.21
CA THR A 144 -0.40 3.01 -0.99
C THR A 144 -0.86 3.25 -2.43
N ILE A 145 -1.68 4.28 -2.65
CA ILE A 145 -2.08 4.70 -4.00
C ILE A 145 -0.88 5.09 -4.88
N GLY A 146 0.23 5.52 -4.28
CA GLY A 146 1.47 5.84 -4.98
C GLY A 146 2.15 4.63 -5.63
N ASN A 147 1.78 3.43 -5.22
CA ASN A 147 2.33 2.20 -5.76
C ASN A 147 1.64 1.76 -7.06
N PHE A 148 0.54 2.41 -7.42
CA PHE A 148 -0.16 2.21 -8.69
C PHE A 148 0.39 3.13 -9.78
N HIS A 149 0.40 2.66 -11.01
CA HIS A 149 0.55 3.56 -12.15
C HIS A 149 -0.68 4.50 -12.24
N PRO A 150 -0.55 5.68 -12.88
CA PRO A 150 -1.64 6.66 -12.90
C PRO A 150 -3.00 6.11 -13.35
N GLU A 151 -3.00 5.27 -14.38
CA GLU A 151 -4.22 4.63 -14.89
C GLU A 151 -4.80 3.62 -13.89
N GLU A 152 -3.93 2.84 -13.23
CA GLU A 152 -4.32 1.88 -12.20
C GLU A 152 -4.86 2.59 -10.93
N ALA A 153 -4.26 3.73 -10.55
CA ALA A 153 -4.74 4.55 -9.45
C ALA A 153 -6.15 5.12 -9.72
N GLU A 154 -6.40 5.55 -10.97
CA GLU A 154 -7.71 6.01 -11.39
C GLU A 154 -8.74 4.86 -11.37
N ASP A 155 -8.38 3.69 -11.88
CA ASP A 155 -9.23 2.50 -11.89
C ASP A 155 -9.52 2.00 -10.47
N PHE A 156 -8.53 2.02 -9.58
CA PHE A 156 -8.73 1.73 -8.16
C PHE A 156 -9.73 2.69 -7.52
N LEU A 157 -9.58 4.00 -7.73
CA LEU A 157 -10.50 4.99 -7.16
C LEU A 157 -11.94 4.82 -7.70
N ARG A 158 -12.11 4.47 -8.98
CA ARG A 158 -13.44 4.13 -9.54
C ARG A 158 -14.02 2.87 -8.88
N THR A 159 -13.20 1.83 -8.72
CA THR A 159 -13.59 0.57 -8.06
C THR A 159 -13.98 0.81 -6.61
N ALA A 160 -13.16 1.55 -5.86
CA ALA A 160 -13.45 1.92 -4.47
C ALA A 160 -14.76 2.72 -4.35
N LYS A 161 -15.02 3.65 -5.29
CA LYS A 161 -16.29 4.38 -5.34
C LYS A 161 -17.49 3.47 -5.54
N ALA A 162 -17.37 2.48 -6.40
CA ALA A 162 -18.43 1.49 -6.63
C ALA A 162 -18.63 0.59 -5.39
N ILE A 163 -17.57 0.10 -4.76
CA ILE A 163 -17.62 -0.70 -3.52
C ILE A 163 -18.32 0.10 -2.41
N LEU A 164 -17.99 1.38 -2.26
CA LEU A 164 -18.58 2.27 -1.24
C LEU A 164 -19.98 2.77 -1.62
N GLY A 165 -20.49 2.42 -2.80
CA GLY A 165 -21.81 2.89 -3.26
C GLY A 165 -21.91 4.42 -3.32
N GLY A 166 -20.85 5.09 -3.73
CA GLY A 166 -20.78 6.55 -3.82
C GLY A 166 -20.53 7.28 -2.49
N GLY A 167 -20.08 6.57 -1.45
CA GLY A 167 -19.70 7.14 -0.14
C GLY A 167 -18.53 8.11 -0.20
N ALA A 168 -17.90 8.38 0.94
CA ALA A 168 -16.70 9.22 1.05
C ALA A 168 -15.43 8.37 1.12
N MET A 169 -14.24 8.99 0.98
CA MET A 169 -12.94 8.34 1.17
C MET A 169 -11.97 9.28 1.88
N VAL A 170 -11.26 8.73 2.84
CA VAL A 170 -10.05 9.32 3.44
C VAL A 170 -8.85 8.68 2.77
N LEU A 171 -8.05 9.48 2.10
CA LEU A 171 -6.93 9.02 1.29
C LEU A 171 -5.62 9.62 1.81
N GLY A 172 -4.67 8.77 2.20
CA GLY A 172 -3.30 9.17 2.52
C GLY A 172 -2.47 9.24 1.24
N VAL A 173 -1.80 10.38 1.02
CA VAL A 173 -0.89 10.56 -0.13
C VAL A 173 0.39 11.23 0.30
N ASP A 174 1.51 10.75 -0.22
CA ASP A 174 2.80 11.42 -0.05
C ASP A 174 3.01 12.49 -1.13
N LEU A 175 3.43 13.67 -0.69
CA LEU A 175 3.61 14.80 -1.59
C LEU A 175 5.01 14.82 -2.21
N ASP A 176 5.08 15.35 -3.43
CA ASP A 176 6.32 15.72 -4.08
C ASP A 176 7.11 16.73 -3.22
N LYS A 177 8.39 16.47 -3.02
CA LYS A 177 9.29 17.26 -2.16
C LYS A 177 10.75 17.10 -2.60
N ASP A 178 11.68 17.60 -1.79
CA ASP A 178 13.11 17.53 -2.06
C ASP A 178 13.55 16.08 -2.42
N PRO A 179 14.15 15.87 -3.61
CA PRO A 179 14.64 14.59 -4.03
C PRO A 179 15.61 13.91 -3.04
N ALA A 180 16.40 14.69 -2.28
CA ALA A 180 17.32 14.15 -1.29
C ALA A 180 16.57 13.44 -0.14
N VAL A 181 15.47 14.04 0.33
CA VAL A 181 14.61 13.44 1.36
C VAL A 181 13.93 12.17 0.83
N LEU A 182 13.44 12.23 -0.42
CA LEU A 182 12.77 11.10 -1.05
C LEU A 182 13.73 9.92 -1.28
N ASN A 183 14.94 10.19 -1.79
CA ASN A 183 15.94 9.14 -2.02
C ASN A 183 16.34 8.48 -0.70
N LEU A 184 16.60 9.25 0.33
CA LEU A 184 17.06 8.73 1.63
C LEU A 184 15.99 7.82 2.29
N ALA A 185 14.71 8.11 2.08
CA ALA A 185 13.63 7.30 2.62
C ALA A 185 13.50 5.91 2.00
N TYR A 186 14.04 5.71 0.80
CA TYR A 186 13.98 4.43 0.08
C TYR A 186 15.35 3.78 -0.18
N ASP A 187 16.43 4.46 0.22
CA ASP A 187 17.82 3.95 0.19
C ASP A 187 18.53 4.36 1.48
N ASP A 188 18.04 3.82 2.60
CA ASP A 188 18.49 4.13 3.94
C ASP A 188 19.91 3.60 4.21
N PRO A 189 20.76 4.34 4.95
CA PRO A 189 22.13 3.95 5.24
C PRO A 189 22.26 2.64 6.05
N ALA A 190 21.22 2.26 6.80
CA ALA A 190 21.19 1.01 7.56
C ALA A 190 20.91 -0.22 6.66
N GLY A 191 20.48 0.00 5.40
CA GLY A 191 20.23 -1.04 4.42
C GLY A 191 18.98 -1.88 4.69
N VAL A 192 18.06 -1.39 5.49
CA VAL A 192 16.81 -2.11 5.81
C VAL A 192 15.90 -2.18 4.58
N THR A 193 15.77 -1.07 3.84
CA THR A 193 15.01 -1.05 2.59
C THR A 193 15.66 -1.93 1.51
N ALA A 194 16.99 -1.97 1.46
CA ALA A 194 17.71 -2.89 0.59
C ALA A 194 17.41 -4.36 0.92
N ALA A 195 17.41 -4.71 2.21
CA ALA A 195 17.05 -6.05 2.66
C ALA A 195 15.59 -6.41 2.31
N PHE A 196 14.66 -5.46 2.48
CA PHE A 196 13.27 -5.61 2.10
C PHE A 196 13.11 -5.88 0.59
N ASN A 197 13.78 -5.09 -0.25
CA ASN A 197 13.73 -5.26 -1.70
C ASN A 197 14.31 -6.60 -2.15
N LEU A 198 15.46 -7.02 -1.59
CA LEU A 198 16.10 -8.32 -1.87
C LEU A 198 15.25 -9.49 -1.40
N ASN A 199 14.47 -9.33 -0.33
CA ASN A 199 13.59 -10.37 0.19
C ASN A 199 12.55 -10.83 -0.84
N MET A 200 12.17 -9.98 -1.79
CA MET A 200 11.29 -10.36 -2.91
C MET A 200 11.86 -11.54 -3.69
N LEU A 201 13.18 -11.58 -3.94
CA LEU A 201 13.84 -12.69 -4.64
C LEU A 201 13.84 -13.96 -3.80
N SER A 202 14.08 -13.83 -2.49
CA SER A 202 14.01 -14.95 -1.54
C SER A 202 12.60 -15.57 -1.53
N ASN A 203 11.59 -14.73 -1.47
CA ASN A 203 10.21 -15.15 -1.50
C ASN A 203 9.84 -15.86 -2.83
N LEU A 204 10.31 -15.34 -3.97
CA LEU A 204 10.14 -15.98 -5.27
C LEU A 204 10.84 -17.35 -5.33
N ASN A 205 12.03 -17.49 -4.72
CA ASN A 205 12.72 -18.78 -4.62
C ASN A 205 11.83 -19.81 -3.89
N GLY A 206 11.18 -19.41 -2.81
CA GLY A 206 10.26 -20.26 -2.05
C GLY A 206 8.95 -20.58 -2.77
N LEU A 207 8.32 -19.55 -3.37
CA LEU A 207 6.96 -19.67 -3.91
C LEU A 207 6.89 -20.39 -5.25
N VAL A 208 7.85 -20.16 -6.14
CA VAL A 208 7.81 -20.69 -7.52
C VAL A 208 9.04 -21.51 -7.88
N GLY A 209 9.86 -21.88 -6.90
CA GLY A 209 11.06 -22.66 -7.11
C GLY A 209 12.08 -21.94 -8.00
N ALA A 210 12.21 -20.60 -7.84
CA ALA A 210 13.28 -19.87 -8.50
C ALA A 210 14.63 -20.12 -7.83
N ASP A 211 15.71 -19.78 -8.51
CA ASP A 211 17.09 -20.01 -8.03
C ASP A 211 17.92 -18.71 -8.01
N PHE A 212 17.28 -17.60 -7.60
CA PHE A 212 18.02 -16.36 -7.42
C PHE A 212 19.09 -16.51 -6.34
N ASP A 213 20.35 -16.25 -6.70
CA ASP A 213 21.42 -16.03 -5.73
C ASP A 213 21.40 -14.57 -5.28
N LEU A 214 20.92 -14.31 -4.06
CA LEU A 214 20.73 -12.96 -3.55
C LEU A 214 22.04 -12.14 -3.50
N ALA A 215 23.20 -12.81 -3.34
CA ALA A 215 24.50 -12.15 -3.34
C ALA A 215 24.89 -11.57 -4.72
N SER A 216 24.22 -12.02 -5.77
CA SER A 216 24.41 -11.53 -7.14
C SER A 216 23.49 -10.38 -7.52
N TRP A 217 22.77 -9.81 -6.54
CA TRP A 217 21.83 -8.71 -6.75
C TRP A 217 22.06 -7.58 -5.75
N GLN A 218 21.84 -6.35 -6.21
CA GLN A 218 21.97 -5.15 -5.40
C GLN A 218 20.68 -4.31 -5.48
N HIS A 219 20.24 -3.79 -4.34
CA HIS A 219 19.21 -2.79 -4.27
C HIS A 219 19.69 -1.46 -4.86
N ARG A 220 18.80 -0.78 -5.56
CA ARG A 220 18.96 0.59 -6.03
C ARG A 220 17.61 1.27 -5.97
N ALA A 221 17.52 2.41 -5.29
CA ALA A 221 16.34 3.26 -5.33
C ALA A 221 16.73 4.68 -5.75
N PHE A 222 15.83 5.36 -6.44
CA PHE A 222 16.00 6.76 -6.83
C PHE A 222 14.66 7.42 -7.12
N TYR A 223 14.63 8.74 -6.93
CA TYR A 223 13.49 9.55 -7.31
C TYR A 223 13.62 10.02 -8.75
N ASP A 224 12.68 9.61 -9.60
CA ASP A 224 12.51 10.10 -10.97
C ASP A 224 11.71 11.41 -10.93
N THR A 225 12.37 12.52 -11.13
CA THR A 225 11.77 13.87 -11.07
C THR A 225 10.80 14.16 -12.21
N GLU A 226 10.96 13.50 -13.37
CA GLU A 226 10.06 13.66 -14.51
C GLU A 226 8.73 12.95 -14.27
N LYS A 227 8.81 11.71 -13.76
CA LYS A 227 7.64 10.89 -13.45
C LYS A 227 7.09 11.15 -12.04
N ARG A 228 7.82 11.89 -11.21
CA ARG A 228 7.49 12.15 -9.79
C ARG A 228 7.22 10.88 -9.01
N ARG A 229 8.15 9.95 -9.06
CA ARG A 229 8.04 8.69 -8.34
C ARG A 229 9.38 8.18 -7.88
N ILE A 230 9.42 7.48 -6.77
CA ILE A 230 10.51 6.57 -6.45
C ILE A 230 10.40 5.35 -7.36
N GLU A 231 11.52 4.90 -7.86
CA GLU A 231 11.67 3.58 -8.48
C GLU A 231 12.63 2.75 -7.62
N MET A 232 12.22 1.55 -7.25
CA MET A 232 13.10 0.57 -6.64
C MET A 232 13.46 -0.52 -7.66
N HIS A 233 14.72 -0.86 -7.70
CA HIS A 233 15.27 -1.84 -8.64
C HIS A 233 16.14 -2.85 -7.90
N LEU A 234 16.20 -4.07 -8.46
CA LEU A 234 17.21 -5.07 -8.16
C LEU A 234 18.13 -5.16 -9.37
N VAL A 235 19.40 -4.83 -9.17
CA VAL A 235 20.43 -4.75 -10.21
C VAL A 235 21.23 -6.05 -10.20
N SER A 236 21.35 -6.71 -11.33
CA SER A 236 22.22 -7.88 -11.50
C SER A 236 23.70 -7.47 -11.48
N LEU A 237 24.49 -8.02 -10.56
CA LEU A 237 25.90 -7.68 -10.39
C LEU A 237 26.82 -8.39 -11.40
N ALA A 238 26.31 -9.39 -12.12
CA ALA A 238 27.03 -10.14 -13.14
C ALA A 238 26.06 -10.63 -14.23
N ALA A 239 26.62 -11.04 -15.37
CA ALA A 239 25.83 -11.80 -16.34
C ALA A 239 25.48 -13.16 -15.74
N GLN A 240 24.19 -13.45 -15.62
CA GLN A 240 23.68 -14.67 -14.96
C GLN A 240 22.39 -15.18 -15.61
N THR A 241 22.07 -16.43 -15.34
CA THR A 241 20.80 -17.03 -15.75
C THR A 241 20.06 -17.53 -14.52
N VAL A 242 18.81 -17.16 -14.39
CA VAL A 242 17.93 -17.56 -13.28
C VAL A 242 16.80 -18.41 -13.82
N SER A 243 16.52 -19.51 -13.16
CA SER A 243 15.33 -20.33 -13.43
C SER A 243 14.16 -19.84 -12.60
N ILE A 244 13.01 -19.62 -13.23
CA ILE A 244 11.79 -19.16 -12.56
C ILE A 244 10.61 -20.01 -13.10
N GLY A 245 10.01 -20.83 -12.27
CA GLY A 245 8.89 -21.69 -12.67
C GLY A 245 9.23 -22.58 -13.89
N GLY A 246 10.45 -23.11 -13.93
CA GLY A 246 10.93 -23.97 -15.01
C GLY A 246 11.36 -23.23 -16.29
N ARG A 247 11.40 -21.89 -16.29
CA ARG A 247 11.88 -21.07 -17.41
C ARG A 247 13.22 -20.43 -17.06
N SER A 248 14.20 -20.52 -17.95
CA SER A 248 15.48 -19.83 -17.79
C SER A 248 15.42 -18.42 -18.33
N ILE A 249 15.80 -17.44 -17.50
CA ILE A 249 15.85 -16.01 -17.85
C ILE A 249 17.30 -15.56 -17.67
N ALA A 250 17.90 -15.07 -18.75
CA ALA A 250 19.25 -14.52 -18.70
C ALA A 250 19.18 -13.03 -18.36
N PHE A 251 20.05 -12.58 -17.47
CA PHE A 251 20.30 -11.19 -17.12
C PHE A 251 21.72 -10.82 -17.48
N ALA A 252 21.91 -9.66 -18.09
CA ALA A 252 23.23 -9.07 -18.27
C ALA A 252 23.68 -8.40 -16.96
N GLU A 253 24.99 -8.19 -16.81
CA GLU A 253 25.51 -7.32 -15.75
C GLU A 253 24.91 -5.91 -15.87
N GLY A 254 24.45 -5.35 -14.75
CA GLY A 254 23.77 -4.04 -14.70
C GLY A 254 22.32 -4.06 -15.17
N GLU A 255 21.78 -5.19 -15.66
CA GLU A 255 20.37 -5.32 -15.98
C GLU A 255 19.52 -5.31 -14.70
N THR A 256 18.32 -4.72 -14.77
CA THR A 256 17.51 -4.49 -13.58
C THR A 256 16.16 -5.17 -13.63
N ILE A 257 15.69 -5.58 -12.47
CA ILE A 257 14.27 -5.87 -12.21
C ILE A 257 13.69 -4.66 -11.50
N HIS A 258 12.76 -3.95 -12.14
CA HIS A 258 12.00 -2.88 -11.49
C HIS A 258 10.99 -3.52 -10.53
N SER A 259 11.22 -3.37 -9.24
CA SER A 259 10.48 -4.07 -8.19
C SER A 259 9.29 -3.28 -7.66
N GLU A 260 9.42 -1.97 -7.47
CA GLU A 260 8.37 -1.12 -6.92
C GLU A 260 8.44 0.31 -7.48
N CYS A 261 7.26 0.95 -7.56
CA CYS A 261 7.10 2.39 -7.74
C CYS A 261 6.45 3.00 -6.50
N SER A 262 6.78 4.26 -6.21
CA SER A 262 6.03 5.07 -5.25
C SER A 262 5.88 6.49 -5.79
N TYR A 263 4.72 6.76 -6.40
CA TYR A 263 4.39 8.08 -6.95
C TYR A 263 4.18 9.09 -5.84
N LYS A 264 4.68 10.31 -6.09
CA LYS A 264 4.51 11.47 -5.22
C LYS A 264 3.58 12.46 -5.90
N TYR A 265 2.67 12.99 -5.11
CA TYR A 265 1.59 13.80 -5.66
C TYR A 265 1.79 15.28 -5.38
N THR A 266 1.32 16.12 -6.29
CA THR A 266 1.05 17.53 -5.97
C THR A 266 -0.42 17.67 -5.58
N PRO A 267 -0.80 18.72 -4.79
CA PRO A 267 -2.21 18.96 -4.47
C PRO A 267 -3.12 19.03 -5.70
N ASP A 268 -2.64 19.62 -6.80
CA ASP A 268 -3.39 19.67 -8.06
C ASP A 268 -3.40 18.33 -8.80
N GLY A 269 -2.33 17.54 -8.66
CA GLY A 269 -2.26 16.19 -9.22
C GLY A 269 -3.31 15.28 -8.62
N ILE A 270 -3.43 15.28 -7.27
CA ILE A 270 -4.42 14.44 -6.59
C ILE A 270 -5.86 14.94 -6.85
N ARG A 271 -6.09 16.25 -6.99
CA ARG A 271 -7.40 16.78 -7.40
C ARG A 271 -7.82 16.29 -8.77
N ARG A 272 -6.91 16.31 -9.75
CA ARG A 272 -7.18 15.81 -11.10
C ARG A 272 -7.44 14.31 -11.11
N LEU A 273 -6.64 13.52 -10.39
CA LEU A 273 -6.83 12.08 -10.27
C LEU A 273 -8.19 11.74 -9.66
N ALA A 274 -8.52 12.39 -8.55
CA ALA A 274 -9.82 12.22 -7.90
C ALA A 274 -10.98 12.58 -8.84
N ALA A 275 -10.90 13.72 -9.53
CA ALA A 275 -11.94 14.17 -10.46
C ALA A 275 -12.12 13.20 -11.64
N ALA A 276 -11.03 12.67 -12.23
CA ALA A 276 -11.06 11.68 -13.30
C ALA A 276 -11.76 10.38 -12.88
N ALA A 277 -11.61 9.98 -11.61
CA ALA A 277 -12.30 8.84 -11.02
C ALA A 277 -13.71 9.19 -10.47
N GLY A 278 -14.19 10.42 -10.71
CA GLY A 278 -15.52 10.87 -10.33
C GLY A 278 -15.67 11.27 -8.85
N TRP A 279 -14.56 11.51 -8.14
CA TRP A 279 -14.54 12.03 -6.78
C TRP A 279 -14.42 13.56 -6.76
N SER A 280 -14.93 14.19 -5.72
CA SER A 280 -14.69 15.60 -5.42
C SER A 280 -13.86 15.73 -4.14
N LEU A 281 -12.71 16.40 -4.22
CA LEU A 281 -11.89 16.70 -3.06
C LEU A 281 -12.59 17.78 -2.22
N ARG A 282 -12.72 17.55 -0.92
CA ARG A 282 -13.38 18.50 0.00
C ARG A 282 -12.36 19.24 0.90
N HIS A 283 -11.31 18.55 1.32
CA HIS A 283 -10.28 19.08 2.23
C HIS A 283 -8.92 18.49 1.91
#